data_1a94929a3fefe17ab6f5ffd8f573de81
#
_entry.id   1a94929a3fefe17ab6f5ffd8f573de81
#
_cell.length_a   1.000
_cell.length_b   1.000
_cell.length_c   1.000
_cell.angle_alpha   90.00
_cell.angle_beta   90.00
_cell.angle_gamma   90.00
#
_symmetry.space_group_name_H-M   'P 1'
#
loop_
_entity.id
_entity.type
_entity.pdbx_description
1 polymer ?
#
loop_
_entity_poly.entity_id
_entity_poly.type
_entity_poly.pdbx_seq_one_letter_code
_entity_poly.pdbx_strand_id
1 'polypeptide(L)'
;MRVRPATIEDCGAIARGMKVVVDEGRWLATEAGTPVEDLEQRFRAAVEWDGQLLLVLEDGSEPVGSLGLHPSSTAGVLSLGMWILPGWRGRGGGRMLMEAALASVPADAHKVELEVFPDNEVAIGLYRSLGFEEEGLRRDHHRREDGSLHSALIMARLFPR
;
A
#
# COMPACT_ATOMS: atom_id res chain seq x y z
N MET A 1 11.89 5.62 13.55
CA MET A 1 11.21 5.62 12.22
C MET A 1 10.58 6.99 11.98
N ARG A 2 10.54 7.42 10.73
CA ARG A 2 9.92 8.69 10.29
C ARG A 2 9.17 8.46 8.97
N VAL A 3 8.04 9.14 8.78
CA VAL A 3 7.29 9.16 7.51
C VAL A 3 7.48 10.52 6.83
N ARG A 4 7.71 10.50 5.53
CA ARG A 4 7.77 11.70 4.67
C ARG A 4 7.31 11.37 3.25
N PRO A 5 6.99 12.38 2.42
CA PRO A 5 6.83 12.18 0.98
C PRO A 5 8.11 11.59 0.37
N ALA A 6 7.94 10.65 -0.56
CA ALA A 6 9.05 10.08 -1.33
C ALA A 6 9.50 11.05 -2.41
N THR A 7 10.78 10.98 -2.75
CA THR A 7 11.39 11.69 -3.88
C THR A 7 11.84 10.71 -4.96
N ILE A 8 12.24 11.21 -6.11
CA ILE A 8 12.75 10.38 -7.22
C ILE A 8 13.96 9.55 -6.79
N GLU A 9 14.82 10.09 -5.93
CA GLU A 9 16.01 9.42 -5.41
C GLU A 9 15.68 8.23 -4.51
N ASP A 10 14.50 8.23 -3.88
CA ASP A 10 14.04 7.13 -3.03
C ASP A 10 13.56 5.91 -3.82
N CYS A 11 13.13 6.10 -5.09
CA CYS A 11 12.38 5.09 -5.85
C CYS A 11 13.12 3.77 -6.00
N GLY A 12 14.44 3.80 -6.22
CA GLY A 12 15.24 2.59 -6.32
C GLY A 12 15.31 1.80 -5.00
N ALA A 13 15.47 2.48 -3.88
CA ALA A 13 15.50 1.85 -2.56
C ALA A 13 14.11 1.33 -2.15
N ILE A 14 13.04 2.09 -2.44
CA ILE A 14 11.65 1.67 -2.23
C ILE A 14 11.34 0.40 -3.05
N ALA A 15 11.77 0.35 -4.32
CA ALA A 15 11.55 -0.80 -5.19
C ALA A 15 12.25 -2.06 -4.67
N ARG A 16 13.51 -1.94 -4.22
CA ARG A 16 14.24 -3.05 -3.60
C ARG A 16 13.57 -3.54 -2.32
N GLY A 17 13.11 -2.63 -1.47
CA GLY A 17 12.37 -2.98 -0.25
C GLY A 17 11.05 -3.69 -0.55
N MET A 18 10.27 -3.17 -1.50
CA MET A 18 9.04 -3.83 -1.95
C MET A 18 9.32 -5.23 -2.53
N LYS A 19 10.40 -5.38 -3.30
CA LYS A 19 10.79 -6.68 -3.88
C LYS A 19 10.99 -7.74 -2.79
N VAL A 20 11.59 -7.40 -1.65
CA VAL A 20 11.72 -8.32 -0.51
C VAL A 20 10.36 -8.82 -0.03
N VAL A 21 9.37 -7.93 0.07
CA VAL A 21 8.01 -8.30 0.50
C VAL A 21 7.25 -9.07 -0.57
N VAL A 22 7.43 -8.69 -1.85
CA VAL A 22 6.85 -9.40 -3.00
C VAL A 22 7.37 -10.85 -3.06
N ASP A 23 8.66 -11.07 -2.82
CA ASP A 23 9.29 -12.39 -2.85
C ASP A 23 8.85 -13.32 -1.71
N GLU A 24 8.20 -12.79 -0.65
CA GLU A 24 7.50 -13.63 0.31
C GLU A 24 6.31 -14.40 -0.32
N GLY A 25 5.79 -13.93 -1.47
CA GLY A 25 4.69 -14.53 -2.20
C GLY A 25 3.36 -14.60 -1.44
N ARG A 26 3.18 -13.76 -0.42
CA ARG A 26 2.09 -13.90 0.54
C ARG A 26 1.20 -12.67 0.69
N TRP A 27 1.77 -11.48 0.84
CA TRP A 27 1.03 -10.32 1.34
C TRP A 27 0.60 -9.32 0.27
N LEU A 28 1.26 -9.32 -0.88
CA LEU A 28 1.01 -8.40 -1.98
C LEU A 28 0.47 -9.16 -3.19
N ALA A 29 -0.40 -8.51 -3.96
CA ALA A 29 -0.92 -9.06 -5.22
C ALA A 29 0.14 -9.10 -6.32
N THR A 30 1.19 -8.28 -6.21
CA THR A 30 2.32 -8.27 -7.14
C THR A 30 3.04 -9.61 -7.11
N GLU A 31 3.31 -10.19 -8.28
CA GLU A 31 3.97 -11.49 -8.42
C GLU A 31 5.46 -11.44 -8.07
N ALA A 32 5.96 -12.52 -7.45
CA ALA A 32 7.35 -12.65 -7.02
C ALA A 32 8.35 -12.50 -8.18
N GLY A 33 7.97 -12.92 -9.41
CA GLY A 33 8.78 -12.77 -10.62
C GLY A 33 8.90 -11.35 -11.16
N THR A 34 8.20 -10.36 -10.59
CA THR A 34 8.26 -8.97 -11.06
C THR A 34 9.68 -8.40 -10.90
N PRO A 35 10.33 -7.92 -11.96
CA PRO A 35 11.65 -7.31 -11.88
C PRO A 35 11.65 -6.05 -11.00
N VAL A 36 12.74 -5.82 -10.29
CA VAL A 36 12.88 -4.63 -9.44
C VAL A 36 12.83 -3.33 -10.24
N GLU A 37 13.34 -3.36 -11.47
CA GLU A 37 13.33 -2.25 -12.42
C GLU A 37 11.89 -1.82 -12.78
N ASP A 38 10.98 -2.77 -12.93
CA ASP A 38 9.56 -2.49 -13.21
C ASP A 38 8.89 -1.84 -11.99
N LEU A 39 9.24 -2.29 -10.78
CA LEU A 39 8.76 -1.67 -9.54
C LEU A 39 9.30 -0.24 -9.40
N GLU A 40 10.59 -0.01 -9.68
CA GLU A 40 11.19 1.32 -9.64
C GLU A 40 10.51 2.27 -10.63
N GLN A 41 10.25 1.83 -11.86
CA GLN A 41 9.54 2.65 -12.85
C GLN A 41 8.14 3.04 -12.39
N ARG A 42 7.40 2.13 -11.74
CA ARG A 42 6.08 2.45 -11.15
C ARG A 42 6.19 3.51 -10.06
N PHE A 43 7.19 3.42 -9.19
CA PHE A 43 7.39 4.42 -8.13
C PHE A 43 7.82 5.78 -8.69
N ARG A 44 8.68 5.80 -9.71
CA ARG A 44 9.07 7.04 -10.39
C ARG A 44 7.83 7.72 -11.01
N ALA A 45 7.01 6.98 -11.74
CA ALA A 45 5.76 7.48 -12.29
C ALA A 45 4.82 8.02 -11.20
N ALA A 46 4.76 7.34 -10.04
CA ALA A 46 3.95 7.77 -8.91
C ALA A 46 4.42 9.11 -8.30
N VAL A 47 5.73 9.31 -8.20
CA VAL A 47 6.32 10.57 -7.68
C VAL A 47 6.13 11.73 -8.67
N GLU A 48 6.18 11.46 -9.97
CA GLU A 48 6.07 12.47 -11.02
C GLU A 48 4.62 12.87 -11.32
N TRP A 49 3.64 12.07 -10.92
CA TRP A 49 2.25 12.33 -11.23
C TRP A 49 1.54 13.15 -10.15
N ASP A 50 1.14 14.36 -10.50
CA ASP A 50 0.28 15.21 -9.68
C ASP A 50 -1.07 14.52 -9.42
N GLY A 51 -1.41 14.24 -8.19
CA GLY A 51 -2.64 13.52 -7.79
C GLY A 51 -2.39 12.16 -7.20
N GLN A 52 -1.12 11.73 -7.15
CA GLN A 52 -0.69 10.54 -6.42
C GLN A 52 0.19 10.95 -5.22
N LEU A 53 -0.02 10.31 -4.08
CA LEU A 53 0.85 10.46 -2.91
C LEU A 53 1.67 9.18 -2.75
N LEU A 54 2.98 9.32 -2.71
CA LEU A 54 3.87 8.24 -2.30
C LEU A 54 4.59 8.66 -1.01
N LEU A 55 4.40 7.90 0.05
CA LEU A 55 5.06 8.08 1.34
C LEU A 55 6.13 7.01 1.52
N VAL A 56 7.24 7.39 2.13
CA VAL A 56 8.29 6.48 2.58
C VAL A 56 8.35 6.48 4.11
N LEU A 57 8.43 5.29 4.68
CA LEU A 57 8.80 5.06 6.08
C LEU A 57 10.29 4.75 6.10
N GLU A 58 11.06 5.57 6.81
CA GLU A 58 12.51 5.38 6.95
C GLU A 58 12.91 5.10 8.39
N ASP A 59 13.95 4.29 8.56
CA ASP A 59 14.65 4.10 9.82
C ASP A 59 16.13 4.49 9.61
N GLY A 60 16.54 5.56 10.26
CA GLY A 60 17.76 6.26 9.83
C GLY A 60 17.58 6.85 8.42
N SER A 61 18.39 6.42 7.47
CA SER A 61 18.31 6.81 6.05
C SER A 61 17.74 5.71 5.14
N GLU A 62 17.38 4.56 5.70
CA GLU A 62 16.96 3.39 4.94
C GLU A 62 15.43 3.32 4.83
N PRO A 63 14.84 3.21 3.63
CA PRO A 63 13.44 2.91 3.42
C PRO A 63 13.09 1.52 3.95
N VAL A 64 12.19 1.46 4.93
CA VAL A 64 11.74 0.21 5.57
C VAL A 64 10.26 -0.08 5.32
N GLY A 65 9.58 0.83 4.64
CA GLY A 65 8.19 0.69 4.22
C GLY A 65 7.77 1.83 3.31
N SER A 66 6.64 1.65 2.63
CA SER A 66 6.07 2.67 1.77
C SER A 66 4.56 2.51 1.68
N LEU A 67 3.86 3.62 1.40
CA LEU A 67 2.44 3.68 1.14
C LEU A 67 2.19 4.55 -0.09
N GLY A 68 1.44 4.01 -1.05
CA GLY A 68 0.90 4.75 -2.18
C GLY A 68 -0.58 5.03 -2.00
N LEU A 69 -1.01 6.25 -2.28
CA LEU A 69 -2.40 6.67 -2.34
C LEU A 69 -2.64 7.31 -3.72
N HIS A 70 -3.51 6.74 -4.52
CA HIS A 70 -3.71 7.15 -5.91
C HIS A 70 -5.19 7.14 -6.29
N PRO A 71 -5.64 7.98 -7.26
CA PRO A 71 -6.99 7.94 -7.77
C PRO A 71 -7.36 6.56 -8.31
N SER A 72 -8.56 6.10 -7.98
CA SER A 72 -9.18 4.94 -8.61
C SER A 72 -9.84 5.33 -9.94
N SER A 73 -10.45 4.36 -10.62
CA SER A 73 -11.25 4.63 -11.81
C SER A 73 -12.54 5.40 -11.52
N THR A 74 -12.93 5.53 -10.25
CA THR A 74 -14.14 6.24 -9.81
C THR A 74 -13.76 7.61 -9.23
N ALA A 75 -14.39 8.66 -9.72
CA ALA A 75 -14.13 10.01 -9.26
C ALA A 75 -14.36 10.18 -7.75
N GLY A 76 -13.40 10.80 -7.06
CA GLY A 76 -13.46 11.02 -5.61
C GLY A 76 -13.17 9.79 -4.76
N VAL A 77 -12.78 8.67 -5.38
CA VAL A 77 -12.32 7.45 -4.69
C VAL A 77 -10.83 7.28 -4.89
N LEU A 78 -10.10 7.07 -3.81
CA LEU A 78 -8.66 6.81 -3.81
C LEU A 78 -8.40 5.35 -3.44
N SER A 79 -7.43 4.74 -4.09
CA SER A 79 -6.92 3.41 -3.77
C SER A 79 -5.61 3.51 -3.00
N LEU A 80 -5.42 2.62 -2.03
CA LEU A 80 -4.27 2.60 -1.15
C LEU A 80 -3.56 1.25 -1.20
N GLY A 81 -2.23 1.29 -1.29
CA GLY A 81 -1.37 0.12 -1.13
C GLY A 81 -0.20 0.41 -0.21
N MET A 82 0.19 -0.55 0.62
CA MET A 82 1.24 -0.39 1.63
C MET A 82 2.06 -1.67 1.78
N TRP A 83 3.34 -1.51 2.07
CA TRP A 83 4.22 -2.60 2.48
C TRP A 83 5.19 -2.15 3.57
N ILE A 84 5.62 -3.09 4.41
CA ILE A 84 6.65 -2.92 5.45
C ILE A 84 7.58 -4.12 5.40
N LEU A 85 8.89 -3.87 5.48
CA LEU A 85 9.90 -4.93 5.57
C LEU A 85 9.66 -5.84 6.78
N PRO A 86 9.90 -7.17 6.66
CA PRO A 86 9.63 -8.13 7.73
C PRO A 86 10.21 -7.74 9.08
N GLY A 87 11.45 -7.26 9.14
CA GLY A 87 12.13 -6.87 10.37
C GLY A 87 11.58 -5.62 11.05
N TRP A 88 10.72 -4.84 10.38
CA TRP A 88 10.12 -3.58 10.89
C TRP A 88 8.63 -3.69 11.16
N ARG A 89 8.00 -4.83 10.90
CA ARG A 89 6.59 -5.09 11.22
C ARG A 89 6.37 -5.12 12.73
N GLY A 90 5.15 -4.79 13.17
CA GLY A 90 4.79 -4.78 14.59
C GLY A 90 5.40 -3.64 15.42
N ARG A 91 6.05 -2.65 14.78
CA ARG A 91 6.70 -1.51 15.45
C ARG A 91 5.95 -0.18 15.25
N GLY A 92 4.70 -0.22 14.79
CA GLY A 92 3.88 0.97 14.59
C GLY A 92 4.07 1.69 13.24
N GLY A 93 5.02 1.26 12.40
CA GLY A 93 5.31 1.92 11.11
C GLY A 93 4.12 1.95 10.15
N GLY A 94 3.32 0.88 10.10
CA GLY A 94 2.11 0.84 9.29
C GLY A 94 1.07 1.87 9.74
N ARG A 95 0.89 2.06 11.04
CA ARG A 95 0.01 3.11 11.57
C ARG A 95 0.51 4.49 11.20
N MET A 96 1.80 4.75 11.34
CA MET A 96 2.41 6.05 10.98
C MET A 96 2.16 6.38 9.50
N LEU A 97 2.37 5.42 8.59
CA LEU A 97 2.10 5.58 7.15
C LEU A 97 0.62 5.87 6.88
N MET A 98 -0.28 5.08 7.48
CA MET A 98 -1.72 5.24 7.31
C MET A 98 -2.23 6.58 7.81
N GLU A 99 -1.82 7.01 9.01
CA GLU A 99 -2.23 8.30 9.58
C GLU A 99 -1.75 9.47 8.72
N ALA A 100 -0.51 9.42 8.22
CA ALA A 100 0.02 10.44 7.31
C ALA A 100 -0.75 10.48 5.97
N ALA A 101 -1.07 9.31 5.41
CA ALA A 101 -1.85 9.22 4.18
C ALA A 101 -3.28 9.75 4.36
N LEU A 102 -3.95 9.37 5.45
CA LEU A 102 -5.32 9.81 5.75
C LEU A 102 -5.41 11.32 6.01
N ALA A 103 -4.38 11.90 6.63
CA ALA A 103 -4.27 13.35 6.81
C ALA A 103 -4.05 14.12 5.49
N SER A 104 -3.59 13.42 4.44
CA SER A 104 -3.29 13.99 3.12
C SER A 104 -4.41 13.76 2.10
N VAL A 105 -5.55 13.16 2.50
CA VAL A 105 -6.69 12.93 1.61
C VAL A 105 -7.25 14.26 1.13
N PRO A 106 -7.34 14.51 -0.18
CA PRO A 106 -7.90 15.75 -0.73
C PRO A 106 -9.36 15.96 -0.34
N ALA A 107 -9.77 17.23 -0.22
CA ALA A 107 -11.12 17.60 0.23
C ALA A 107 -12.24 17.15 -0.74
N ASP A 108 -11.92 16.92 -2.00
CA ASP A 108 -12.84 16.41 -3.03
C ASP A 108 -12.94 14.89 -3.07
N ALA A 109 -12.06 14.18 -2.36
CA ALA A 109 -12.18 12.74 -2.19
C ALA A 109 -13.17 12.41 -1.05
N HIS A 110 -14.03 11.44 -1.31
CA HIS A 110 -15.04 11.01 -0.33
C HIS A 110 -14.81 9.61 0.19
N LYS A 111 -13.84 8.88 -0.38
CA LYS A 111 -13.58 7.49 -0.03
C LYS A 111 -12.12 7.12 -0.28
N VAL A 112 -11.56 6.34 0.64
CA VAL A 112 -10.31 5.60 0.44
C VAL A 112 -10.61 4.12 0.54
N GLU A 113 -10.20 3.34 -0.45
CA GLU A 113 -10.36 1.88 -0.49
C GLU A 113 -9.01 1.17 -0.59
N LEU A 114 -8.99 -0.08 -0.18
CA LEU A 114 -7.83 -0.97 -0.27
C LEU A 114 -8.27 -2.43 -0.47
N GLU A 115 -7.36 -3.23 -1.00
CA GLU A 115 -7.46 -4.68 -1.00
C GLU A 115 -6.50 -5.27 0.03
N VAL A 116 -6.93 -6.31 0.71
CA VAL A 116 -6.10 -7.08 1.65
C VAL A 116 -6.46 -8.56 1.56
N PHE A 117 -5.47 -9.45 1.66
CA PHE A 117 -5.75 -10.88 1.74
C PHE A 117 -6.46 -11.21 3.06
N PRO A 118 -7.52 -12.06 3.03
CA PRO A 118 -8.36 -12.33 4.20
C PRO A 118 -7.62 -12.93 5.39
N ASP A 119 -6.47 -13.57 5.18
CA ASP A 119 -5.62 -14.15 6.22
C ASP A 119 -4.61 -13.15 6.83
N ASN A 120 -4.57 -11.92 6.32
CA ASN A 120 -3.74 -10.85 6.86
C ASN A 120 -4.43 -10.13 8.03
N GLU A 121 -4.65 -10.85 9.12
CA GLU A 121 -5.39 -10.36 10.28
C GLU A 121 -4.75 -9.13 10.92
N VAL A 122 -3.42 -9.03 10.88
CA VAL A 122 -2.67 -7.88 11.44
C VAL A 122 -2.99 -6.60 10.66
N ALA A 123 -2.95 -6.65 9.33
CA ALA A 123 -3.29 -5.51 8.49
C ALA A 123 -4.77 -5.14 8.62
N ILE A 124 -5.67 -6.14 8.58
CA ILE A 124 -7.12 -5.95 8.74
C ILE A 124 -7.42 -5.27 10.09
N GLY A 125 -6.80 -5.71 11.18
CA GLY A 125 -6.94 -5.10 12.50
C GLY A 125 -6.47 -3.64 12.53
N LEU A 126 -5.35 -3.33 11.87
CA LEU A 126 -4.87 -1.96 11.71
C LEU A 126 -5.90 -1.10 10.95
N TYR A 127 -6.38 -1.56 9.81
CA TYR A 127 -7.35 -0.83 8.99
C TYR A 127 -8.66 -0.58 9.73
N ARG A 128 -9.21 -1.59 10.41
CA ARG A 128 -10.40 -1.41 11.26
C ARG A 128 -10.18 -0.36 12.35
N SER A 129 -9.03 -0.35 13.01
CA SER A 129 -8.70 0.63 14.06
C SER A 129 -8.60 2.07 13.53
N LEU A 130 -8.45 2.24 12.22
CA LEU A 130 -8.39 3.51 11.52
C LEU A 130 -9.71 3.87 10.79
N GLY A 131 -10.79 3.14 11.10
CA GLY A 131 -12.13 3.44 10.59
C GLY A 131 -12.42 2.88 9.20
N PHE A 132 -11.65 1.90 8.72
CA PHE A 132 -12.00 1.13 7.53
C PHE A 132 -13.01 0.05 7.88
N GLU A 133 -13.99 -0.14 7.01
CA GLU A 133 -15.00 -1.18 7.10
C GLU A 133 -14.90 -2.12 5.89
N GLU A 134 -15.35 -3.36 6.06
CA GLU A 134 -15.39 -4.35 4.98
C GLU A 134 -16.54 -4.02 4.01
N GLU A 135 -16.25 -3.99 2.71
CA GLU A 135 -17.27 -3.76 1.67
C GLU A 135 -17.56 -5.00 0.84
N GLY A 136 -16.70 -5.99 0.85
CA GLY A 136 -16.94 -7.21 0.13
C GLY A 136 -15.72 -8.08 -0.04
N LEU A 137 -15.96 -9.31 -0.48
CA LEU A 137 -14.91 -10.30 -0.77
C LEU A 137 -14.95 -10.64 -2.27
N ARG A 138 -13.85 -10.41 -2.96
CA ARG A 138 -13.61 -10.92 -4.31
C ARG A 138 -13.05 -12.33 -4.19
N ARG A 139 -13.88 -13.32 -4.41
CA ARG A 139 -13.48 -14.73 -4.30
C ARG A 139 -12.57 -15.12 -5.44
N ASP A 140 -11.46 -15.84 -5.13
CA ASP A 140 -10.51 -16.39 -6.11
C ASP A 140 -10.04 -15.36 -7.14
N HIS A 141 -9.80 -14.13 -6.68
CA HIS A 141 -9.56 -12.97 -7.54
C HIS A 141 -8.15 -12.94 -8.13
N HIS A 142 -7.16 -13.32 -7.34
CA HIS A 142 -5.77 -13.34 -7.77
C HIS A 142 -5.31 -14.78 -8.04
N ARG A 143 -4.75 -15.01 -9.23
CA ARG A 143 -4.08 -16.26 -9.59
C ARG A 143 -2.57 -16.06 -9.50
N ARG A 144 -1.91 -16.90 -8.70
CA ARG A 144 -0.46 -16.93 -8.61
C ARG A 144 0.15 -17.75 -9.75
N GLU A 145 1.46 -17.61 -9.97
CA GLU A 145 2.20 -18.38 -10.99
C GLU A 145 2.11 -19.89 -10.76
N ASP A 146 2.04 -20.34 -9.50
CA ASP A 146 1.83 -21.76 -9.13
C ASP A 146 0.41 -22.26 -9.38
N GLY A 147 -0.49 -21.40 -9.90
CA GLY A 147 -1.88 -21.68 -10.17
C GLY A 147 -2.82 -21.54 -8.98
N SER A 148 -2.32 -21.25 -7.78
CA SER A 148 -3.16 -21.05 -6.60
C SER A 148 -4.03 -19.80 -6.77
N LEU A 149 -5.27 -19.86 -6.22
CA LEU A 149 -6.24 -18.76 -6.26
C LEU A 149 -6.37 -18.15 -4.87
N HIS A 150 -6.38 -16.83 -4.82
CA HIS A 150 -6.47 -16.07 -3.60
C HIS A 150 -7.59 -15.04 -3.69
N SER A 151 -8.43 -15.01 -2.66
CA SER A 151 -9.48 -14.00 -2.52
C SER A 151 -8.90 -12.68 -2.02
N ALA A 152 -9.58 -11.58 -2.33
CA ALA A 152 -9.23 -10.24 -1.86
C ALA A 152 -10.40 -9.66 -1.08
N LEU A 153 -10.15 -9.25 0.16
CA LEU A 153 -11.09 -8.49 0.98
C LEU A 153 -10.97 -7.01 0.61
N ILE A 154 -12.10 -6.38 0.28
CA ILE A 154 -12.17 -4.95 0.03
C ILE A 154 -12.55 -4.24 1.32
N MET A 155 -11.75 -3.29 1.73
CA MET A 155 -12.04 -2.42 2.86
C MET A 155 -12.01 -0.97 2.43
N ALA A 156 -12.86 -0.15 3.03
CA ALA A 156 -12.92 1.27 2.70
C ALA A 156 -13.23 2.13 3.92
N ARG A 157 -12.77 3.38 3.86
CA ARG A 157 -13.13 4.43 4.80
C ARG A 157 -13.79 5.57 4.03
N LEU A 158 -14.97 5.99 4.50
CA LEU A 158 -15.68 7.15 3.98
C LEU A 158 -15.23 8.43 4.68
N PHE A 159 -15.21 9.52 3.92
CA PHE A 159 -14.94 10.87 4.41
C PHE A 159 -16.21 11.70 4.28
N PRO A 160 -16.63 12.41 5.34
CA PRO A 160 -17.79 13.29 5.26
C PRO A 160 -17.54 14.39 4.22
N ARG A 161 -18.59 14.72 3.47
CA ARG A 161 -18.61 15.83 2.51
C ARG A 161 -18.90 17.14 3.23
#